data_241cbc4a74d0df02ffe3476bf94aff52
#
_entry.id   241cbc4a74d0df02ffe3476bf94aff52
#
_cell.length_a   1.000
_cell.length_b   1.000
_cell.length_c   1.000
_cell.angle_alpha   90.00
_cell.angle_beta   90.00
_cell.angle_gamma   90.00
#
_symmetry.space_group_name_H-M   'P 1'
#
loop_
_entity.id
_entity.type
_entity.pdbx_description
1 polymer ?
#
loop_
_entity_poly.entity_id
_entity_poly.type
_entity_poly.pdbx_seq_one_letter_code
_entity_poly.pdbx_strand_id
1 'polypeptide(L)'
;MAISFQSEAQCLHDSITVDWDNAGFEGDIPEYTNIIDVTSFGAIANDTIDDHAAVFSAINSLNGNSGVIYFPPGNYLMNTMINLPDSIVLRGAGADSTLLTFNFNNTTSYSINIAHAESNLFFPVYSGYNKGSLELIVINADSLFSAGDEIEMREANGAWDTNPATWADFCVGHLSRIDSLNGDTIWIHEALRIDFDSNLLPEIRKIVSRKFCGLECFKMTREDGNASSVNYGVNFSYASNCWMRGVESEKSIGAHVCIEFSSHIDISGCYFHEAYLYDGASTRGYGVMMASHSCSNKVEDNIFRKLRHAMIAKQGANGNVFGFNYSREPNRSEAIADYAADMCLHGHYAFANLYEGNIAQNLQIDQAWGPSGPFNTFFRNKIELYGIIMSSGTVQSDRQNFVGNDVSNMSLFHGMYTLAGTNHFEFGNNVRGTITPNGTNNLPDTSYFLDNIPPAFWDIPAALPAVGIPNTYAMDINPAFQRYNSGGALTLCGFSHDTTIFTHSDSYKIDTFSINGYSLKKNSLVLELTSDINQDMMVELFSVSGQQIIHQQRKLKEGPNVVSMNLNSEISSGIYFIHLFNSKKTITKKIGAD
;
A
#
# COMPACT_ATOMS: atom_id res chain seq x y z
N MET A 1 -4.61 34.72 19.31
CA MET A 1 -3.18 34.41 19.42
C MET A 1 -2.98 33.20 18.51
N ALA A 2 -2.61 33.44 17.25
CA ALA A 2 -2.37 32.35 16.28
C ALA A 2 -1.00 31.75 16.63
N ILE A 3 -1.00 30.46 17.00
CA ILE A 3 0.22 29.68 17.13
C ILE A 3 0.60 29.32 15.71
N SER A 4 1.60 30.01 15.16
CA SER A 4 2.26 29.56 13.93
C SER A 4 3.04 28.30 14.28
N PHE A 5 2.60 27.16 13.78
CA PHE A 5 3.47 26.01 13.66
C PHE A 5 4.54 26.40 12.64
N GLN A 6 5.77 26.58 13.07
CA GLN A 6 6.90 26.53 12.16
C GLN A 6 6.96 25.08 11.68
N SER A 7 6.76 24.88 10.38
CA SER A 7 7.13 23.62 9.75
C SER A 7 8.61 23.41 10.02
N GLU A 8 8.97 22.38 10.76
CA GLU A 8 10.36 21.93 10.79
C GLU A 8 10.76 21.65 9.35
N ALA A 9 11.92 22.13 8.92
CA ALA A 9 12.36 21.99 7.55
C ALA A 9 12.44 20.51 7.19
N GLN A 10 11.69 20.07 6.20
CA GLN A 10 11.76 18.71 5.68
C GLN A 10 13.20 18.40 5.25
N CYS A 11 13.61 17.15 5.48
CA CYS A 11 14.93 16.68 5.08
C CYS A 11 15.08 16.64 3.56
N LEU A 12 14.03 16.21 2.85
CA LEU A 12 13.94 16.23 1.40
C LEU A 12 13.60 17.63 0.89
N HIS A 13 14.49 18.17 0.06
CA HIS A 13 14.30 19.48 -0.56
C HIS A 13 13.26 19.42 -1.70
N ASP A 14 12.45 20.47 -1.89
CA ASP A 14 11.36 20.55 -2.88
C ASP A 14 11.82 20.23 -4.33
N SER A 15 13.08 20.45 -4.66
CA SER A 15 13.62 20.14 -6.00
C SER A 15 13.69 18.63 -6.31
N ILE A 16 13.71 17.78 -5.28
CA ILE A 16 13.85 16.32 -5.39
C ILE A 16 12.66 15.54 -4.81
N THR A 17 11.64 16.24 -4.35
CA THR A 17 10.37 15.68 -3.90
C THR A 17 9.23 16.04 -4.84
N VAL A 18 8.09 15.40 -4.68
CA VAL A 18 6.81 15.72 -5.31
C VAL A 18 5.73 15.63 -4.24
N ASP A 19 4.55 16.13 -4.56
CA ASP A 19 3.38 15.99 -3.71
C ASP A 19 2.81 14.56 -3.83
N TRP A 20 2.72 13.85 -2.71
CA TRP A 20 2.10 12.53 -2.59
C TRP A 20 0.83 12.55 -1.72
N ASP A 21 0.45 13.70 -1.14
CA ASP A 21 -0.67 13.82 -0.20
C ASP A 21 -2.02 13.48 -0.87
N ASN A 22 -2.08 13.66 -2.19
CA ASN A 22 -3.26 13.36 -3.00
C ASN A 22 -3.29 11.94 -3.59
N ALA A 23 -2.39 11.04 -3.19
CA ALA A 23 -2.39 9.67 -3.68
C ALA A 23 -3.54 8.85 -3.07
N GLY A 24 -4.18 8.04 -3.90
CA GLY A 24 -5.35 7.24 -3.54
C GLY A 24 -6.67 7.92 -3.97
N PHE A 25 -7.78 7.43 -3.46
CA PHE A 25 -9.10 7.94 -3.80
C PHE A 25 -9.25 9.41 -3.40
N GLU A 26 -9.74 10.26 -4.31
CA GLU A 26 -9.96 11.69 -4.03
C GLU A 26 -11.18 11.89 -3.14
N GLY A 27 -10.99 12.39 -1.94
CA GLY A 27 -12.05 12.59 -0.95
C GLY A 27 -12.53 11.30 -0.29
N ASP A 28 -13.79 11.25 0.09
CA ASP A 28 -14.38 10.09 0.76
C ASP A 28 -14.84 9.03 -0.25
N ILE A 29 -14.51 7.76 -0.01
CA ILE A 29 -15.01 6.65 -0.80
C ILE A 29 -16.54 6.56 -0.64
N PRO A 30 -17.32 6.56 -1.74
CA PRO A 30 -18.76 6.65 -1.67
C PRO A 30 -19.40 5.39 -1.08
N GLU A 31 -20.44 5.57 -0.27
CA GLU A 31 -21.28 4.49 0.21
C GLU A 31 -22.55 4.40 -0.65
N TYR A 32 -22.73 3.24 -1.30
CA TYR A 32 -23.92 2.99 -2.10
C TYR A 32 -24.98 2.23 -1.28
N THR A 33 -26.16 2.79 -1.18
CA THR A 33 -27.28 2.21 -0.41
C THR A 33 -28.14 1.23 -1.19
N ASN A 34 -28.03 1.22 -2.54
CA ASN A 34 -28.73 0.26 -3.39
C ASN A 34 -27.94 -1.05 -3.45
N ILE A 35 -28.38 -2.04 -2.68
CA ILE A 35 -27.70 -3.34 -2.54
C ILE A 35 -28.52 -4.41 -3.25
N ILE A 36 -27.90 -5.07 -4.22
CA ILE A 36 -28.48 -6.13 -5.04
C ILE A 36 -27.81 -7.46 -4.68
N ASP A 37 -28.59 -8.38 -4.11
CA ASP A 37 -28.14 -9.73 -3.80
C ASP A 37 -28.15 -10.61 -5.07
N VAL A 38 -26.99 -11.18 -5.42
CA VAL A 38 -26.81 -12.00 -6.65
C VAL A 38 -27.69 -13.26 -6.65
N THR A 39 -28.06 -13.78 -5.49
CA THR A 39 -28.91 -14.97 -5.37
C THR A 39 -30.33 -14.70 -5.85
N SER A 40 -30.79 -13.46 -5.79
CA SER A 40 -32.08 -13.02 -6.36
C SER A 40 -32.11 -13.08 -7.89
N PHE A 41 -30.95 -13.23 -8.53
CA PHE A 41 -30.79 -13.35 -9.98
C PHE A 41 -30.37 -14.75 -10.42
N GLY A 42 -30.35 -15.70 -9.49
CA GLY A 42 -30.11 -17.11 -9.77
C GLY A 42 -28.70 -17.59 -9.49
N ALA A 43 -27.83 -16.80 -8.86
CA ALA A 43 -26.55 -17.29 -8.36
C ALA A 43 -26.77 -18.29 -7.22
N ILE A 44 -26.06 -19.42 -7.25
CA ILE A 44 -26.21 -20.50 -6.25
C ILE A 44 -24.83 -20.83 -5.67
N ALA A 45 -24.61 -20.40 -4.45
CA ALA A 45 -23.36 -20.67 -3.78
C ALA A 45 -23.08 -22.17 -3.59
N ASN A 46 -21.82 -22.56 -3.69
CA ASN A 46 -21.30 -23.91 -3.42
C ASN A 46 -21.83 -25.01 -4.37
N ASP A 47 -22.29 -24.66 -5.55
CA ASP A 47 -22.54 -25.60 -6.62
C ASP A 47 -21.37 -25.58 -7.67
N THR A 48 -21.55 -26.22 -8.81
CA THR A 48 -20.55 -26.28 -9.89
C THR A 48 -21.00 -25.56 -11.16
N ILE A 49 -22.04 -24.74 -11.04
CA ILE A 49 -22.65 -24.01 -12.14
C ILE A 49 -22.04 -22.61 -12.21
N ASP A 50 -21.86 -22.11 -13.43
CA ASP A 50 -21.35 -20.75 -13.66
C ASP A 50 -22.37 -19.69 -13.23
N ASP A 51 -22.01 -18.86 -12.27
CA ASP A 51 -22.83 -17.78 -11.71
C ASP A 51 -22.71 -16.47 -12.52
N HIS A 52 -21.82 -16.39 -13.53
CA HIS A 52 -21.57 -15.16 -14.27
C HIS A 52 -22.84 -14.52 -14.85
N ALA A 53 -23.78 -15.34 -15.38
CA ALA A 53 -25.02 -14.82 -15.95
C ALA A 53 -25.91 -14.13 -14.91
N ALA A 54 -25.95 -14.66 -13.68
CA ALA A 54 -26.67 -14.05 -12.54
C ALA A 54 -26.02 -12.73 -12.11
N VAL A 55 -24.69 -12.70 -11.98
CA VAL A 55 -23.93 -11.49 -11.65
C VAL A 55 -24.14 -10.41 -12.71
N PHE A 56 -24.06 -10.76 -13.99
CA PHE A 56 -24.29 -9.83 -15.09
C PHE A 56 -25.75 -9.28 -15.08
N SER A 57 -26.73 -10.13 -14.77
CA SER A 57 -28.12 -9.72 -14.64
C SER A 57 -28.35 -8.79 -13.43
N ALA A 58 -27.68 -9.05 -12.31
CA ALA A 58 -27.71 -8.20 -11.14
C ALA A 58 -27.13 -6.81 -11.44
N ILE A 59 -25.96 -6.74 -12.10
CA ILE A 59 -25.36 -5.47 -12.55
C ILE A 59 -26.33 -4.71 -13.48
N ASN A 60 -26.89 -5.37 -14.47
CA ASN A 60 -27.79 -4.74 -15.43
C ASN A 60 -29.10 -4.25 -14.78
N SER A 61 -29.55 -4.86 -13.69
CA SER A 61 -30.77 -4.44 -12.97
C SER A 61 -30.64 -3.02 -12.38
N LEU A 62 -29.42 -2.55 -12.17
CA LEU A 62 -29.14 -1.20 -11.71
C LEU A 62 -29.43 -0.14 -12.80
N ASN A 63 -29.57 -0.53 -14.06
CA ASN A 63 -29.89 0.38 -15.18
C ASN A 63 -28.99 1.63 -15.28
N GLY A 64 -27.70 1.47 -15.01
CA GLY A 64 -26.71 2.55 -15.01
C GLY A 64 -26.67 3.41 -13.72
N ASN A 65 -27.47 3.07 -12.71
CA ASN A 65 -27.36 3.68 -11.39
C ASN A 65 -26.25 3.03 -10.57
N SER A 66 -25.76 3.76 -9.59
CA SER A 66 -24.79 3.25 -8.62
C SER A 66 -25.40 2.17 -7.71
N GLY A 67 -24.58 1.21 -7.30
CA GLY A 67 -25.01 0.18 -6.37
C GLY A 67 -23.95 -0.85 -6.00
N VAL A 68 -24.32 -1.69 -5.05
CA VAL A 68 -23.53 -2.80 -4.55
C VAL A 68 -24.12 -4.10 -5.08
N ILE A 69 -23.30 -4.91 -5.73
CA ILE A 69 -23.60 -6.30 -6.06
C ILE A 69 -23.07 -7.14 -4.92
N TYR A 70 -23.96 -7.64 -4.10
CA TYR A 70 -23.64 -8.36 -2.88
C TYR A 70 -23.64 -9.87 -3.10
N PHE A 71 -22.58 -10.52 -2.63
CA PHE A 71 -22.39 -11.95 -2.62
C PHE A 71 -22.51 -12.48 -1.18
N PRO A 72 -23.61 -13.16 -0.80
CA PRO A 72 -23.72 -13.85 0.48
C PRO A 72 -22.58 -14.87 0.72
N PRO A 73 -22.43 -15.41 1.94
CA PRO A 73 -21.45 -16.45 2.22
C PRO A 73 -21.57 -17.66 1.30
N GLY A 74 -20.43 -18.09 0.75
CA GLY A 74 -20.32 -19.26 -0.13
C GLY A 74 -19.32 -19.08 -1.25
N ASN A 75 -19.16 -20.13 -2.06
CA ASN A 75 -18.28 -20.12 -3.24
C ASN A 75 -19.12 -19.96 -4.51
N TYR A 76 -18.79 -18.96 -5.33
CA TYR A 76 -19.43 -18.63 -6.60
C TYR A 76 -18.44 -18.86 -7.74
N LEU A 77 -18.85 -19.64 -8.75
CA LEU A 77 -18.00 -19.99 -9.90
C LEU A 77 -18.21 -19.00 -11.04
N MET A 78 -17.11 -18.45 -11.57
CA MET A 78 -17.08 -17.53 -12.71
C MET A 78 -16.26 -18.12 -13.85
N ASN A 79 -16.92 -18.50 -14.94
CA ASN A 79 -16.25 -18.99 -16.15
C ASN A 79 -15.99 -17.87 -17.18
N THR A 80 -16.37 -16.65 -16.84
CA THR A 80 -16.20 -15.45 -17.67
C THR A 80 -15.77 -14.28 -16.80
N MET A 81 -14.97 -13.40 -17.36
CA MET A 81 -14.50 -12.16 -16.73
C MET A 81 -15.66 -11.25 -16.30
N ILE A 82 -15.59 -10.71 -15.10
CA ILE A 82 -16.54 -9.68 -14.65
C ILE A 82 -16.04 -8.31 -15.12
N ASN A 83 -16.81 -7.65 -15.99
CA ASN A 83 -16.57 -6.26 -16.37
C ASN A 83 -17.46 -5.33 -15.53
N LEU A 84 -16.84 -4.35 -14.84
CA LEU A 84 -17.59 -3.40 -14.03
C LEU A 84 -17.84 -2.10 -14.80
N PRO A 85 -19.10 -1.66 -14.92
CA PRO A 85 -19.44 -0.30 -15.31
C PRO A 85 -19.18 0.67 -14.14
N ASP A 86 -19.30 1.97 -14.42
CA ASP A 86 -19.12 3.02 -13.41
C ASP A 86 -20.01 2.84 -12.18
N SER A 87 -19.47 3.23 -11.02
CA SER A 87 -20.21 3.31 -9.76
C SER A 87 -20.80 1.98 -9.27
N ILE A 88 -20.15 0.86 -9.58
CA ILE A 88 -20.53 -0.46 -9.11
C ILE A 88 -19.50 -1.00 -8.13
N VAL A 89 -19.99 -1.52 -7.00
CA VAL A 89 -19.19 -2.22 -6.00
C VAL A 89 -19.53 -3.71 -6.01
N LEU A 90 -18.53 -4.58 -6.11
CA LEU A 90 -18.68 -5.99 -5.74
C LEU A 90 -18.34 -6.14 -4.26
N ARG A 91 -19.25 -6.67 -3.46
CA ARG A 91 -19.06 -6.85 -2.03
C ARG A 91 -19.44 -8.26 -1.59
N GLY A 92 -18.54 -8.93 -0.88
CA GLY A 92 -18.80 -10.18 -0.20
C GLY A 92 -19.16 -9.98 1.28
N ALA A 93 -19.47 -11.07 1.95
CA ALA A 93 -19.75 -11.10 3.40
C ALA A 93 -18.47 -11.12 4.26
N GLY A 94 -17.31 -11.21 3.66
CA GLY A 94 -16.00 -11.33 4.29
C GLY A 94 -15.09 -12.22 3.47
N ALA A 95 -13.76 -11.99 3.50
CA ALA A 95 -12.81 -12.80 2.73
C ALA A 95 -12.74 -14.27 3.21
N ASP A 96 -13.11 -14.55 4.43
CA ASP A 96 -13.23 -15.89 5.01
C ASP A 96 -14.60 -16.56 4.76
N SER A 97 -15.55 -15.81 4.24
CA SER A 97 -16.94 -16.23 4.09
C SER A 97 -17.42 -16.31 2.64
N THR A 98 -16.97 -15.37 1.80
CA THR A 98 -17.34 -15.30 0.37
C THR A 98 -16.12 -15.55 -0.50
N LEU A 99 -16.21 -16.55 -1.38
CA LEU A 99 -15.18 -16.90 -2.36
C LEU A 99 -15.72 -16.72 -3.78
N LEU A 100 -15.00 -15.99 -4.62
CA LEU A 100 -15.19 -15.93 -6.06
C LEU A 100 -14.11 -16.78 -6.74
N THR A 101 -14.51 -17.92 -7.33
CA THR A 101 -13.63 -18.83 -8.02
C THR A 101 -13.70 -18.59 -9.52
N PHE A 102 -12.56 -18.27 -10.16
CA PHE A 102 -12.48 -18.02 -11.59
C PHE A 102 -11.84 -19.19 -12.31
N ASN A 103 -12.49 -19.67 -13.40
CA ASN A 103 -11.95 -20.72 -14.23
C ASN A 103 -12.25 -20.42 -15.72
N PHE A 104 -11.24 -20.00 -16.45
CA PHE A 104 -11.37 -19.64 -17.88
C PHE A 104 -10.89 -20.72 -18.83
N ASN A 105 -10.73 -21.93 -18.32
CA ASN A 105 -10.29 -23.08 -19.11
C ASN A 105 -8.95 -22.82 -19.82
N ASN A 106 -8.01 -22.20 -19.10
CA ASN A 106 -6.67 -21.80 -19.55
C ASN A 106 -6.65 -20.77 -20.69
N THR A 107 -7.73 -20.03 -20.90
CA THR A 107 -7.71 -18.90 -21.82
C THR A 107 -7.17 -17.65 -21.14
N THR A 108 -6.62 -16.73 -21.95
CA THR A 108 -6.18 -15.42 -21.46
C THR A 108 -7.38 -14.58 -21.07
N SER A 109 -7.46 -14.18 -19.82
CA SER A 109 -8.48 -13.25 -19.35
C SER A 109 -8.11 -12.67 -17.98
N TYR A 110 -8.65 -11.52 -17.64
CA TYR A 110 -8.67 -10.95 -16.29
C TYR A 110 -9.83 -11.58 -15.51
N SER A 111 -9.70 -11.71 -14.19
CA SER A 111 -10.84 -12.15 -13.37
C SER A 111 -11.87 -11.03 -13.21
N ILE A 112 -11.42 -9.84 -12.84
CA ILE A 112 -12.26 -8.64 -12.76
C ILE A 112 -11.59 -7.53 -13.58
N ASN A 113 -12.36 -6.90 -14.47
CA ASN A 113 -11.89 -5.86 -15.35
C ASN A 113 -12.63 -4.55 -15.11
N ILE A 114 -11.90 -3.52 -14.75
CA ILE A 114 -12.36 -2.16 -14.52
C ILE A 114 -11.61 -1.29 -15.53
N ALA A 115 -12.19 -1.18 -16.73
CA ALA A 115 -11.48 -0.59 -17.85
C ALA A 115 -12.39 0.27 -18.74
N HIS A 116 -11.77 1.27 -19.34
CA HIS A 116 -12.35 2.07 -20.40
C HIS A 116 -11.40 2.13 -21.60
N ALA A 117 -11.78 2.89 -22.63
CA ALA A 117 -10.98 3.06 -23.84
C ALA A 117 -10.47 4.51 -23.94
N GLU A 118 -9.29 4.65 -24.54
CA GLU A 118 -8.66 5.93 -24.81
C GLU A 118 -9.03 6.51 -26.18
N SER A 119 -8.77 7.80 -26.35
CA SER A 119 -8.68 8.45 -27.66
C SER A 119 -7.26 8.31 -28.20
N ASN A 120 -7.11 7.99 -29.48
CA ASN A 120 -5.79 7.96 -30.13
C ASN A 120 -5.38 9.32 -30.74
N LEU A 121 -6.11 10.39 -30.44
CA LEU A 121 -5.85 11.72 -30.98
C LEU A 121 -5.02 12.55 -29.99
N PHE A 122 -3.75 12.77 -30.34
CA PHE A 122 -2.80 13.56 -29.56
C PHE A 122 -2.60 14.95 -30.16
N PHE A 123 -2.35 15.93 -29.28
CA PHE A 123 -2.09 17.33 -29.62
C PHE A 123 -0.76 17.76 -29.00
N PRO A 124 0.11 18.49 -29.76
CA PRO A 124 1.40 18.93 -29.23
C PRO A 124 1.26 19.91 -28.05
N VAL A 125 2.11 19.77 -27.04
CA VAL A 125 2.30 20.73 -25.96
C VAL A 125 3.47 21.66 -26.32
N TYR A 126 3.24 22.95 -26.39
CA TYR A 126 4.21 23.95 -26.84
C TYR A 126 5.00 24.58 -25.71
N SER A 127 4.48 24.58 -24.49
CA SER A 127 5.10 25.17 -23.30
C SER A 127 4.44 24.65 -22.03
N GLY A 128 5.07 24.90 -20.87
CA GLY A 128 4.55 24.52 -19.56
C GLY A 128 4.96 23.14 -19.10
N TYR A 129 5.93 22.51 -19.72
CA TYR A 129 6.35 21.13 -19.48
C TYR A 129 7.50 20.97 -18.47
N ASN A 130 7.74 21.98 -17.61
CA ASN A 130 8.73 21.88 -16.53
C ASN A 130 8.11 21.26 -15.26
N LYS A 131 8.96 20.60 -14.45
CA LYS A 131 8.57 20.12 -13.11
C LYS A 131 7.92 21.24 -12.30
N GLY A 132 6.78 20.93 -11.67
CA GLY A 132 6.00 21.88 -10.88
C GLY A 132 5.02 22.73 -11.69
N SER A 133 4.99 22.62 -13.02
CA SER A 133 4.02 23.35 -13.83
C SER A 133 2.61 22.82 -13.61
N LEU A 134 1.68 23.75 -13.41
CA LEU A 134 0.22 23.54 -13.44
C LEU A 134 -0.40 24.09 -14.72
N GLU A 135 0.39 24.60 -15.65
CA GLU A 135 -0.06 25.27 -16.86
C GLU A 135 0.59 24.65 -18.09
N LEU A 136 -0.22 24.28 -19.08
CA LEU A 136 0.22 23.75 -20.37
C LEU A 136 -0.32 24.64 -21.49
N ILE A 137 0.48 24.86 -22.54
CA ILE A 137 0.06 25.58 -23.74
C ILE A 137 -0.18 24.58 -24.87
N VAL A 138 -1.44 24.51 -25.33
CA VAL A 138 -1.91 23.68 -26.44
C VAL A 138 -2.73 24.54 -27.38
N ILE A 139 -2.35 24.64 -28.65
CA ILE A 139 -3.04 25.53 -29.59
C ILE A 139 -4.51 25.10 -29.81
N ASN A 140 -5.41 26.05 -29.72
CA ASN A 140 -6.87 25.87 -29.77
C ASN A 140 -7.44 24.96 -28.66
N ALA A 141 -6.85 24.97 -27.48
CA ALA A 141 -7.24 24.09 -26.37
C ALA A 141 -8.73 24.19 -26.03
N ASP A 142 -9.33 25.39 -26.07
CA ASP A 142 -10.75 25.65 -25.79
C ASP A 142 -11.73 25.00 -26.79
N SER A 143 -11.25 24.59 -27.97
CA SER A 143 -12.02 23.82 -28.94
C SER A 143 -11.79 22.31 -28.88
N LEU A 144 -10.74 21.87 -28.17
CA LEU A 144 -10.30 20.46 -28.12
C LEU A 144 -10.68 19.81 -26.77
N PHE A 145 -10.66 20.60 -25.71
CA PHE A 145 -10.84 20.14 -24.32
C PHE A 145 -11.89 20.96 -23.59
N SER A 146 -12.31 20.45 -22.43
CA SER A 146 -13.21 21.10 -21.49
C SER A 146 -12.70 20.96 -20.07
N ALA A 147 -13.07 21.90 -19.18
CA ALA A 147 -12.82 21.73 -17.75
C ALA A 147 -13.48 20.44 -17.24
N GLY A 148 -12.76 19.70 -16.43
CA GLY A 148 -13.17 18.37 -15.95
C GLY A 148 -12.72 17.20 -16.83
N ASP A 149 -12.20 17.44 -18.04
CA ASP A 149 -11.63 16.37 -18.87
C ASP A 149 -10.39 15.79 -18.21
N GLU A 150 -10.28 14.47 -18.20
CA GLU A 150 -9.05 13.77 -17.84
C GLU A 150 -8.15 13.69 -19.06
N ILE A 151 -6.86 13.85 -18.82
CA ILE A 151 -5.84 13.92 -19.86
C ILE A 151 -4.65 13.02 -19.54
N GLU A 152 -4.01 12.59 -20.59
CA GLU A 152 -2.68 11.98 -20.57
C GLU A 152 -1.71 12.87 -21.34
N MET A 153 -0.63 13.28 -20.70
CA MET A 153 0.53 13.88 -21.33
C MET A 153 1.63 12.83 -21.45
N ARG A 154 2.36 12.81 -22.57
CA ARG A 154 3.49 11.92 -22.78
C ARG A 154 4.53 12.53 -23.70
N GLU A 155 5.71 11.93 -23.74
CA GLU A 155 6.77 12.24 -24.71
C GLU A 155 7.40 10.96 -25.25
N ALA A 156 8.11 11.05 -26.37
CA ALA A 156 8.88 9.93 -26.90
C ALA A 156 9.99 9.53 -25.92
N ASN A 157 10.39 8.25 -25.94
CA ASN A 157 11.53 7.81 -25.13
C ASN A 157 12.81 8.50 -25.57
N GLY A 158 13.60 8.98 -24.60
CA GLY A 158 14.89 9.64 -24.83
C GLY A 158 16.04 8.64 -24.92
N ALA A 159 17.26 9.19 -24.99
CA ALA A 159 18.49 8.40 -25.03
C ALA A 159 18.75 7.53 -23.77
N TRP A 160 17.96 7.72 -22.73
CA TRP A 160 17.96 6.86 -21.53
C TRP A 160 17.44 5.45 -21.84
N ASP A 161 16.58 5.28 -22.86
CA ASP A 161 16.02 3.98 -23.20
C ASP A 161 17.06 3.10 -23.90
N THR A 162 17.75 2.31 -23.10
CA THR A 162 18.79 1.39 -23.55
C THR A 162 18.26 0.00 -23.92
N ASN A 163 16.96 -0.22 -23.76
CA ASN A 163 16.30 -1.49 -24.07
C ASN A 163 14.93 -1.26 -24.74
N PRO A 164 14.90 -0.58 -25.90
CA PRO A 164 13.66 -0.17 -26.54
C PRO A 164 12.78 -1.39 -26.88
N ALA A 165 11.50 -1.25 -26.60
CA ALA A 165 10.49 -2.25 -26.89
C ALA A 165 9.16 -1.55 -27.23
N THR A 166 8.45 -2.03 -28.25
CA THR A 166 7.21 -1.38 -28.72
C THR A 166 6.11 -1.29 -27.67
N TRP A 167 6.09 -2.21 -26.70
CA TRP A 167 5.16 -2.15 -25.57
C TRP A 167 5.55 -1.12 -24.50
N ALA A 168 6.73 -0.51 -24.61
CA ALA A 168 7.27 0.50 -23.72
C ALA A 168 7.61 1.82 -24.45
N ASP A 169 7.10 2.02 -25.66
CA ASP A 169 7.17 3.31 -26.34
C ASP A 169 6.40 4.37 -25.53
N PHE A 170 6.91 5.60 -25.46
CA PHE A 170 6.31 6.70 -24.72
C PHE A 170 6.15 6.41 -23.21
N CYS A 171 7.15 5.87 -22.55
CA CYS A 171 7.08 5.55 -21.12
C CYS A 171 7.00 6.78 -20.21
N VAL A 172 7.50 7.94 -20.63
CA VAL A 172 7.42 9.16 -19.84
C VAL A 172 6.05 9.80 -20.05
N GLY A 173 5.25 9.84 -19.00
CA GLY A 173 3.90 10.41 -19.08
C GLY A 173 3.36 10.84 -17.73
N HIS A 174 2.21 11.52 -17.76
CA HIS A 174 1.53 12.08 -16.62
C HIS A 174 0.02 12.10 -16.88
N LEU A 175 -0.78 11.63 -15.93
CA LEU A 175 -2.23 11.74 -15.96
C LEU A 175 -2.66 12.87 -15.04
N SER A 176 -3.63 13.66 -15.48
CA SER A 176 -4.22 14.72 -14.67
C SER A 176 -5.63 15.03 -15.16
N ARG A 177 -6.31 15.95 -14.48
CA ARG A 177 -7.59 16.52 -14.89
C ARG A 177 -7.39 18.00 -15.26
N ILE A 178 -8.18 18.50 -16.19
CA ILE A 178 -8.23 19.93 -16.52
C ILE A 178 -9.11 20.64 -15.49
N ASP A 179 -8.54 21.55 -14.72
CA ASP A 179 -9.30 22.37 -13.79
C ASP A 179 -9.97 23.56 -14.50
N SER A 180 -9.25 24.18 -15.42
CA SER A 180 -9.76 25.28 -16.23
C SER A 180 -8.96 25.44 -17.52
N LEU A 181 -9.51 26.20 -18.48
CA LEU A 181 -8.83 26.54 -19.73
C LEU A 181 -9.27 27.92 -20.23
N ASN A 182 -8.40 28.58 -20.98
CA ASN A 182 -8.68 29.87 -21.60
C ASN A 182 -7.80 30.05 -22.85
N GLY A 183 -8.42 30.04 -24.04
CA GLY A 183 -7.71 30.07 -25.31
C GLY A 183 -6.82 28.84 -25.48
N ASP A 184 -5.51 29.06 -25.57
CA ASP A 184 -4.49 28.01 -25.73
C ASP A 184 -3.95 27.48 -24.38
N THR A 185 -4.39 28.05 -23.26
CA THR A 185 -3.87 27.71 -21.94
C THR A 185 -4.79 26.71 -21.23
N ILE A 186 -4.21 25.62 -20.76
CA ILE A 186 -4.85 24.59 -19.93
C ILE A 186 -4.22 24.63 -18.53
N TRP A 187 -5.03 24.74 -17.48
CA TRP A 187 -4.61 24.53 -16.10
C TRP A 187 -4.99 23.11 -15.67
N ILE A 188 -3.96 22.35 -15.25
CA ILE A 188 -4.08 20.95 -14.81
C ILE A 188 -4.14 20.88 -13.28
N HIS A 189 -4.82 19.86 -12.77
CA HIS A 189 -5.05 19.66 -11.34
C HIS A 189 -3.76 19.31 -10.60
N GLU A 190 -2.97 18.41 -11.14
CA GLU A 190 -1.73 17.94 -10.53
C GLU A 190 -0.52 18.47 -11.29
N ALA A 191 0.43 19.06 -10.55
CA ALA A 191 1.67 19.57 -11.11
C ALA A 191 2.51 18.47 -11.75
N LEU A 192 3.20 18.80 -12.86
CA LEU A 192 4.16 17.89 -13.48
C LEU A 192 5.26 17.50 -12.49
N ARG A 193 5.56 16.23 -12.38
CA ARG A 193 6.52 15.66 -11.40
C ARG A 193 7.97 15.68 -11.86
N ILE A 194 8.20 15.84 -13.16
CA ILE A 194 9.53 15.98 -13.81
C ILE A 194 9.46 17.01 -14.92
N ASP A 195 10.63 17.41 -15.43
CA ASP A 195 10.72 18.14 -16.69
C ASP A 195 10.50 17.18 -17.86
N PHE A 196 9.64 17.54 -18.81
CA PHE A 196 9.52 16.89 -20.10
C PHE A 196 10.47 17.58 -21.11
N ASP A 197 11.05 16.80 -22.00
CA ASP A 197 12.01 17.32 -22.97
C ASP A 197 11.30 17.78 -24.25
N SER A 198 11.34 19.07 -24.56
CA SER A 198 10.75 19.62 -25.78
C SER A 198 11.27 18.98 -27.08
N ASN A 199 12.48 18.41 -27.09
CA ASN A 199 13.01 17.68 -28.24
C ASN A 199 12.37 16.30 -28.42
N LEU A 200 11.73 15.77 -27.39
CA LEU A 200 11.01 14.49 -27.40
C LEU A 200 9.51 14.67 -27.72
N LEU A 201 9.14 15.88 -28.14
CA LEU A 201 7.80 16.23 -28.65
C LEU A 201 6.67 15.88 -27.68
N PRO A 202 6.62 16.54 -26.51
CA PRO A 202 5.52 16.33 -25.58
C PRO A 202 4.15 16.55 -26.24
N GLU A 203 3.23 15.64 -25.98
CA GLU A 203 1.88 15.65 -26.56
C GLU A 203 0.85 15.27 -25.49
N ILE A 204 -0.40 15.72 -25.68
CA ILE A 204 -1.52 15.51 -24.76
C ILE A 204 -2.72 14.92 -25.51
N ARG A 205 -3.45 14.03 -24.85
CA ARG A 205 -4.75 13.54 -25.31
C ARG A 205 -5.79 13.56 -24.21
N LYS A 206 -7.06 13.56 -24.59
CA LYS A 206 -8.16 13.25 -23.70
C LYS A 206 -8.26 11.75 -23.46
N ILE A 207 -8.47 11.36 -22.21
CA ILE A 207 -8.82 10.01 -21.81
C ILE A 207 -10.21 9.98 -21.18
N VAL A 208 -10.83 8.81 -21.16
CA VAL A 208 -12.09 8.57 -20.47
C VAL A 208 -11.88 7.40 -19.53
N SER A 209 -12.06 7.64 -18.25
CA SER A 209 -11.79 6.61 -17.24
C SER A 209 -13.07 5.96 -16.73
N ARG A 210 -12.95 4.69 -16.36
CA ARG A 210 -13.91 3.98 -15.53
C ARG A 210 -13.82 4.53 -14.11
N LYS A 211 -14.96 4.89 -13.48
CA LYS A 211 -14.95 5.62 -12.21
C LYS A 211 -15.80 4.98 -11.12
N PHE A 212 -15.37 5.21 -9.88
CA PHE A 212 -16.13 4.90 -8.67
C PHE A 212 -16.53 3.42 -8.55
N CYS A 213 -15.65 2.53 -9.03
CA CYS A 213 -15.81 1.09 -8.89
C CYS A 213 -15.09 0.58 -7.63
N GLY A 214 -15.72 -0.33 -6.90
CA GLY A 214 -15.17 -0.88 -5.67
C GLY A 214 -15.15 -2.41 -5.63
N LEU A 215 -14.15 -2.97 -4.96
CA LEU A 215 -14.04 -4.39 -4.65
C LEU A 215 -13.86 -4.54 -3.14
N GLU A 216 -14.78 -5.25 -2.46
CA GLU A 216 -14.81 -5.25 -1.00
C GLU A 216 -15.13 -6.61 -0.40
N CYS A 217 -14.35 -7.03 0.59
CA CYS A 217 -14.73 -8.06 1.53
C CYS A 217 -15.05 -9.44 0.93
N PHE A 218 -14.23 -9.92 0.02
CA PHE A 218 -14.33 -11.29 -0.49
C PHE A 218 -12.93 -11.88 -0.74
N LYS A 219 -12.89 -13.20 -0.83
CA LYS A 219 -11.74 -13.92 -1.38
C LYS A 219 -11.94 -14.17 -2.86
N MET A 220 -10.88 -14.05 -3.64
CA MET A 220 -10.86 -14.48 -5.03
C MET A 220 -9.70 -15.44 -5.30
N THR A 221 -9.93 -16.42 -6.13
CA THR A 221 -8.90 -17.34 -6.60
C THR A 221 -9.11 -17.69 -8.05
N ARG A 222 -8.03 -18.08 -8.74
CA ARG A 222 -8.09 -18.62 -10.08
C ARG A 222 -7.71 -20.10 -10.04
N GLU A 223 -8.48 -20.98 -10.67
CA GLU A 223 -8.19 -22.43 -10.70
C GLU A 223 -7.33 -22.85 -11.88
N ASP A 224 -7.44 -22.19 -13.02
CA ASP A 224 -6.75 -22.55 -14.26
C ASP A 224 -5.38 -21.84 -14.38
N GLY A 225 -4.32 -22.46 -13.86
CA GLY A 225 -2.99 -21.88 -13.73
C GLY A 225 -2.07 -21.95 -14.98
N ASN A 226 -2.51 -22.53 -16.08
CA ASN A 226 -1.64 -22.85 -17.22
C ASN A 226 -1.74 -21.88 -18.42
N ALA A 227 -2.37 -20.73 -18.27
CA ALA A 227 -2.47 -19.74 -19.34
C ALA A 227 -1.08 -19.25 -19.79
N SER A 228 -0.84 -19.24 -21.09
CA SER A 228 0.47 -18.93 -21.69
C SER A 228 0.79 -17.44 -21.75
N SER A 229 -0.16 -16.57 -21.47
CA SER A 229 -0.04 -15.12 -21.58
C SER A 229 -0.30 -14.41 -20.27
N VAL A 230 -0.02 -13.11 -20.26
CA VAL A 230 -0.22 -12.26 -19.08
C VAL A 230 -1.70 -12.18 -18.74
N ASN A 231 -2.03 -12.60 -17.51
CA ASN A 231 -3.38 -12.56 -16.95
C ASN A 231 -3.31 -11.96 -15.57
N TYR A 232 -4.19 -11.02 -15.27
CA TYR A 232 -4.25 -10.38 -13.96
C TYR A 232 -5.50 -10.82 -13.21
N GLY A 233 -5.41 -10.84 -11.86
CA GLY A 233 -6.58 -11.02 -11.02
C GLY A 233 -7.55 -9.86 -11.22
N VAL A 234 -7.12 -8.66 -10.89
CA VAL A 234 -7.85 -7.41 -11.13
C VAL A 234 -7.08 -6.53 -12.10
N ASN A 235 -7.78 -5.98 -13.09
CA ASN A 235 -7.21 -5.03 -14.04
C ASN A 235 -7.91 -3.68 -13.91
N PHE A 236 -7.14 -2.64 -13.56
CA PHE A 236 -7.53 -1.24 -13.69
C PHE A 236 -6.81 -0.65 -14.90
N SER A 237 -7.55 -0.30 -15.93
CA SER A 237 -6.99 0.29 -17.15
C SER A 237 -7.87 1.44 -17.63
N TYR A 238 -7.30 2.64 -17.69
CA TYR A 238 -8.11 3.85 -17.82
C TYR A 238 -9.23 3.86 -16.75
N ALA A 239 -8.82 3.78 -15.49
CA ALA A 239 -9.70 3.86 -14.33
C ALA A 239 -9.26 5.00 -13.41
N SER A 240 -10.21 5.63 -12.75
CA SER A 240 -9.95 6.75 -11.83
C SER A 240 -10.90 6.70 -10.66
N ASN A 241 -10.42 7.05 -9.47
CA ASN A 241 -11.24 7.04 -8.25
C ASN A 241 -11.96 5.70 -8.03
N CYS A 242 -11.20 4.61 -8.05
CA CYS A 242 -11.66 3.25 -7.76
C CYS A 242 -10.93 2.68 -6.54
N TRP A 243 -11.47 1.61 -5.95
CA TRP A 243 -10.86 1.05 -4.74
C TRP A 243 -10.96 -0.47 -4.63
N MET A 244 -10.08 -1.02 -3.79
CA MET A 244 -10.10 -2.42 -3.40
C MET A 244 -9.78 -2.50 -1.90
N ARG A 245 -10.71 -3.01 -1.08
CA ARG A 245 -10.58 -3.07 0.37
C ARG A 245 -10.95 -4.43 0.95
N GLY A 246 -10.12 -4.95 1.85
CA GLY A 246 -10.43 -6.17 2.58
C GLY A 246 -10.60 -7.40 1.68
N VAL A 247 -9.94 -7.43 0.53
CA VAL A 247 -9.99 -8.55 -0.41
C VAL A 247 -8.79 -9.46 -0.22
N GLU A 248 -9.02 -10.77 -0.18
CA GLU A 248 -7.97 -11.78 -0.30
C GLU A 248 -7.87 -12.25 -1.74
N SER A 249 -6.70 -12.14 -2.34
CA SER A 249 -6.43 -12.67 -3.68
C SER A 249 -5.38 -13.77 -3.62
N GLU A 250 -5.79 -14.99 -3.97
CA GLU A 250 -4.96 -16.19 -3.94
C GLU A 250 -4.66 -16.68 -5.36
N LYS A 251 -3.41 -17.06 -5.61
CA LYS A 251 -2.93 -17.72 -6.84
C LYS A 251 -3.23 -16.96 -8.13
N SER A 252 -2.47 -15.92 -8.38
CA SER A 252 -2.46 -15.26 -9.69
C SER A 252 -1.56 -15.96 -10.70
N ILE A 253 -1.77 -15.71 -11.98
CA ILE A 253 -0.83 -16.11 -13.05
C ILE A 253 0.18 -14.99 -13.26
N GLY A 254 -0.27 -13.78 -13.60
CA GLY A 254 0.53 -12.59 -13.80
C GLY A 254 0.66 -11.78 -12.51
N ALA A 255 -0.08 -10.69 -12.41
CA ALA A 255 -0.22 -9.90 -11.21
C ALA A 255 -1.56 -10.17 -10.52
N HIS A 256 -1.61 -10.04 -9.18
CA HIS A 256 -2.88 -10.01 -8.46
C HIS A 256 -3.69 -8.78 -8.85
N VAL A 257 -3.04 -7.62 -8.92
CA VAL A 257 -3.62 -6.37 -9.40
C VAL A 257 -2.67 -5.70 -10.39
N CYS A 258 -3.21 -5.26 -11.51
CA CYS A 258 -2.54 -4.42 -12.49
C CYS A 258 -3.24 -3.07 -12.56
N ILE A 259 -2.45 -1.98 -12.53
CA ILE A 259 -2.91 -0.60 -12.65
C ILE A 259 -2.14 0.04 -13.81
N GLU A 260 -2.83 0.35 -14.90
CA GLU A 260 -2.24 0.94 -16.10
C GLU A 260 -3.08 2.15 -16.54
N PHE A 261 -2.46 3.24 -16.96
CA PHE A 261 -3.15 4.46 -17.41
C PHE A 261 -4.27 4.91 -16.46
N SER A 262 -4.08 4.72 -15.16
CA SER A 262 -5.10 4.90 -14.13
C SER A 262 -4.57 5.75 -12.99
N SER A 263 -5.46 6.50 -12.37
CA SER A 263 -5.11 7.41 -11.26
C SER A 263 -6.09 7.29 -10.10
N HIS A 264 -5.64 7.68 -8.91
CA HIS A 264 -6.49 7.72 -7.71
C HIS A 264 -7.15 6.38 -7.37
N ILE A 265 -6.42 5.29 -7.58
CA ILE A 265 -6.81 3.96 -7.13
C ILE A 265 -6.32 3.76 -5.70
N ASP A 266 -7.22 3.33 -4.79
CA ASP A 266 -6.92 3.03 -3.39
C ASP A 266 -7.01 1.52 -3.12
N ILE A 267 -5.91 0.89 -2.69
CA ILE A 267 -5.87 -0.53 -2.36
C ILE A 267 -5.42 -0.68 -0.91
N SER A 268 -6.32 -1.10 -0.03
CA SER A 268 -6.04 -1.15 1.40
C SER A 268 -6.59 -2.37 2.13
N GLY A 269 -5.88 -2.81 3.18
CA GLY A 269 -6.31 -3.90 4.04
C GLY A 269 -6.49 -5.24 3.35
N CYS A 270 -5.81 -5.47 2.21
CA CYS A 270 -5.92 -6.67 1.40
C CYS A 270 -4.82 -7.70 1.75
N TYR A 271 -5.03 -8.93 1.30
CA TYR A 271 -4.05 -10.02 1.39
C TYR A 271 -3.82 -10.65 0.02
N PHE A 272 -2.59 -10.53 -0.49
CA PHE A 272 -2.16 -11.04 -1.79
C PHE A 272 -1.14 -12.15 -1.59
N HIS A 273 -1.44 -13.37 -2.06
CA HIS A 273 -0.52 -14.47 -1.81
C HIS A 273 -0.55 -15.54 -2.89
N GLU A 274 0.61 -16.14 -3.06
CA GLU A 274 0.87 -17.22 -3.99
C GLU A 274 0.63 -16.87 -5.47
N ALA A 275 1.25 -17.62 -6.34
CA ALA A 275 1.08 -17.55 -7.77
C ALA A 275 1.29 -18.94 -8.38
N TYR A 276 0.84 -19.14 -9.60
CA TYR A 276 1.11 -20.38 -10.34
C TYR A 276 2.54 -20.43 -10.90
N LEU A 277 3.09 -19.28 -11.27
CA LEU A 277 4.39 -19.17 -11.92
C LEU A 277 5.20 -18.04 -11.30
N TYR A 278 6.50 -18.25 -11.19
CA TYR A 278 7.44 -17.32 -10.56
C TYR A 278 8.69 -17.02 -11.41
N ASP A 279 8.71 -17.48 -12.66
CA ASP A 279 9.85 -17.27 -13.57
C ASP A 279 9.87 -15.89 -14.22
N GLY A 280 11.05 -15.49 -14.72
CA GLY A 280 11.29 -14.21 -15.37
C GLY A 280 10.83 -14.11 -16.83
N ALA A 281 10.13 -15.10 -17.38
CA ALA A 281 9.76 -15.10 -18.80
C ALA A 281 8.69 -14.07 -19.16
N SER A 282 7.92 -13.58 -18.18
CA SER A 282 6.87 -12.57 -18.35
C SER A 282 6.50 -11.95 -17.00
N THR A 283 5.43 -11.13 -16.96
CA THR A 283 4.79 -10.71 -15.71
C THR A 283 4.17 -11.93 -15.04
N ARG A 284 4.83 -12.46 -14.01
CA ARG A 284 4.43 -13.67 -13.29
C ARG A 284 4.74 -13.56 -11.81
N GLY A 285 3.75 -13.91 -10.97
CA GLY A 285 3.88 -13.90 -9.52
C GLY A 285 4.00 -12.49 -8.93
N TYR A 286 3.37 -11.49 -9.52
CA TYR A 286 3.36 -10.13 -9.00
C TYR A 286 2.19 -9.89 -8.06
N GLY A 287 2.39 -9.04 -7.06
CA GLY A 287 1.34 -8.52 -6.19
C GLY A 287 0.58 -7.37 -6.86
N VAL A 288 0.86 -6.13 -6.49
CA VAL A 288 0.32 -4.93 -7.13
C VAL A 288 1.35 -4.35 -8.08
N MET A 289 0.99 -4.26 -9.36
CA MET A 289 1.82 -3.71 -10.41
C MET A 289 1.24 -2.38 -10.90
N MET A 290 2.04 -1.33 -10.86
CA MET A 290 1.75 -0.04 -11.46
C MET A 290 2.60 0.18 -12.70
N ALA A 291 1.98 0.52 -13.83
CA ALA A 291 2.65 0.68 -15.11
C ALA A 291 1.98 1.77 -15.97
N SER A 292 2.58 2.08 -17.10
CA SER A 292 1.96 2.87 -18.19
C SER A 292 1.32 4.16 -17.67
N HIS A 293 2.13 5.10 -17.19
CA HIS A 293 1.74 6.43 -16.68
C HIS A 293 0.78 6.41 -15.48
N SER A 294 0.44 5.24 -14.92
CA SER A 294 -0.42 5.21 -13.74
C SER A 294 0.18 6.07 -12.62
N CYS A 295 -0.63 6.95 -12.06
CA CYS A 295 -0.14 7.94 -11.11
C CYS A 295 -1.14 8.23 -9.99
N SER A 296 -0.64 8.83 -8.90
CA SER A 296 -1.46 9.20 -7.74
C SER A 296 -2.29 8.04 -7.17
N ASN A 297 -1.81 6.81 -7.30
CA ASN A 297 -2.44 5.63 -6.70
C ASN A 297 -1.82 5.33 -5.34
N LYS A 298 -2.60 4.72 -4.44
CA LYS A 298 -2.17 4.36 -3.11
C LYS A 298 -2.41 2.87 -2.83
N VAL A 299 -1.37 2.19 -2.34
CA VAL A 299 -1.39 0.80 -1.90
C VAL A 299 -0.90 0.77 -0.46
N GLU A 300 -1.82 0.67 0.50
CA GLU A 300 -1.54 0.90 1.90
C GLU A 300 -2.06 -0.22 2.80
N ASP A 301 -1.28 -0.58 3.84
CA ASP A 301 -1.69 -1.56 4.85
C ASP A 301 -2.11 -2.91 4.26
N ASN A 302 -1.41 -3.41 3.24
CA ASN A 302 -1.66 -4.71 2.65
C ASN A 302 -0.62 -5.74 3.09
N ILE A 303 -1.01 -7.01 3.07
CA ILE A 303 -0.12 -8.14 3.31
C ILE A 303 0.19 -8.82 1.98
N PHE A 304 1.47 -9.06 1.73
CA PHE A 304 1.98 -9.81 0.58
C PHE A 304 2.75 -11.03 1.04
N ARG A 305 2.52 -12.16 0.42
CA ARG A 305 3.23 -13.38 0.79
C ARG A 305 3.52 -14.26 -0.42
N LYS A 306 4.74 -14.75 -0.52
CA LYS A 306 5.18 -15.71 -1.52
C LYS A 306 4.90 -15.24 -2.94
N LEU A 307 5.44 -14.06 -3.25
CA LEU A 307 5.34 -13.41 -4.55
C LEU A 307 6.73 -13.13 -5.12
N ARG A 308 6.80 -12.95 -6.45
CA ARG A 308 8.07 -12.62 -7.12
C ARG A 308 8.38 -11.12 -7.01
N HIS A 309 7.38 -10.28 -7.21
CA HIS A 309 7.45 -8.83 -6.98
C HIS A 309 6.14 -8.40 -6.31
N ALA A 310 6.20 -8.07 -5.03
CA ALA A 310 4.99 -7.73 -4.28
C ALA A 310 4.45 -6.34 -4.62
N MET A 311 5.34 -5.34 -4.64
CA MET A 311 5.05 -3.93 -4.87
C MET A 311 5.96 -3.42 -6.00
N ILE A 312 5.43 -3.27 -7.20
CA ILE A 312 6.24 -2.96 -8.37
C ILE A 312 5.74 -1.73 -9.12
N ALA A 313 6.67 -0.82 -9.46
CA ALA A 313 6.45 0.30 -10.37
C ALA A 313 7.37 0.16 -11.59
N LYS A 314 6.81 0.36 -12.79
CA LYS A 314 7.51 0.28 -14.07
C LYS A 314 6.85 1.17 -15.13
N GLN A 315 7.46 1.32 -16.31
CA GLN A 315 6.87 1.96 -17.50
C GLN A 315 6.23 3.33 -17.21
N GLY A 316 7.00 4.24 -16.63
CA GLY A 316 6.52 5.60 -16.37
C GLY A 316 5.47 5.73 -15.27
N ALA A 317 5.19 4.68 -14.48
CA ALA A 317 4.38 4.82 -13.28
C ALA A 317 5.00 5.87 -12.35
N ASN A 318 4.20 6.83 -11.85
CA ASN A 318 4.76 7.97 -11.14
C ASN A 318 3.81 8.56 -10.07
N GLY A 319 4.39 9.20 -9.06
CA GLY A 319 3.63 9.84 -7.98
C GLY A 319 2.74 8.88 -7.18
N ASN A 320 3.01 7.58 -7.24
CA ASN A 320 2.26 6.57 -6.51
C ASN A 320 2.86 6.36 -5.11
N VAL A 321 2.03 5.85 -4.20
CA VAL A 321 2.41 5.53 -2.82
C VAL A 321 2.22 4.04 -2.56
N PHE A 322 3.28 3.38 -2.08
CA PHE A 322 3.23 2.10 -1.40
C PHE A 322 3.55 2.36 0.08
N GLY A 323 2.50 2.39 0.94
CA GLY A 323 2.59 2.80 2.33
C GLY A 323 2.30 1.68 3.32
N PHE A 324 3.13 1.49 4.33
CA PHE A 324 2.88 0.62 5.50
C PHE A 324 2.46 -0.82 5.19
N ASN A 325 2.88 -1.35 4.05
CA ASN A 325 2.63 -2.74 3.67
C ASN A 325 3.59 -3.70 4.36
N TYR A 326 3.20 -4.96 4.46
CA TYR A 326 4.03 -6.05 4.94
C TYR A 326 4.20 -7.13 3.89
N SER A 327 5.45 -7.45 3.52
CA SER A 327 5.77 -8.49 2.55
C SER A 327 6.77 -9.50 3.10
N ARG A 328 6.51 -10.81 2.86
CA ARG A 328 7.44 -11.87 3.25
C ARG A 328 7.39 -13.09 2.35
N GLU A 329 8.39 -13.94 2.51
CA GLU A 329 8.56 -15.16 1.72
C GLU A 329 8.66 -14.86 0.21
N PRO A 330 9.47 -13.87 -0.23
CA PRO A 330 9.64 -13.62 -1.66
C PRO A 330 10.08 -14.91 -2.36
N ASN A 331 9.59 -15.12 -3.59
CA ASN A 331 9.83 -16.37 -4.29
C ASN A 331 9.98 -16.16 -5.80
N ARG A 332 11.03 -16.75 -6.37
CA ARG A 332 11.24 -16.85 -7.82
C ARG A 332 11.70 -18.25 -8.20
N SER A 333 11.50 -18.61 -9.46
CA SER A 333 11.92 -19.93 -9.97
C SER A 333 13.43 -20.04 -10.18
N GLU A 334 14.10 -18.92 -10.44
CA GLU A 334 15.54 -18.85 -10.62
C GLU A 334 16.26 -18.97 -9.25
N ALA A 335 17.44 -19.58 -9.25
CA ALA A 335 18.30 -19.59 -8.08
C ALA A 335 18.89 -18.17 -7.84
N ILE A 336 18.83 -17.67 -6.67
CA ILE A 336 18.34 -18.12 -5.37
C ILE A 336 16.88 -17.70 -5.22
N ALA A 337 16.01 -18.59 -4.76
CA ALA A 337 14.56 -18.39 -4.82
C ALA A 337 14.06 -17.16 -4.03
N ASP A 338 14.57 -16.94 -2.83
CA ASP A 338 14.19 -15.83 -1.96
C ASP A 338 14.90 -14.49 -2.30
N TYR A 339 15.71 -14.47 -3.36
CA TYR A 339 16.30 -13.25 -3.92
C TYR A 339 15.31 -12.51 -4.87
N ALA A 340 14.03 -12.75 -4.77
CA ALA A 340 12.98 -12.00 -5.46
C ALA A 340 12.76 -10.66 -4.76
N ALA A 341 12.39 -9.63 -5.53
CA ALA A 341 12.19 -8.28 -4.99
C ALA A 341 10.78 -8.09 -4.46
N ASP A 342 10.61 -7.83 -3.18
CA ASP A 342 9.32 -7.41 -2.63
C ASP A 342 8.93 -6.01 -3.11
N MET A 343 9.82 -5.04 -2.92
CA MET A 343 9.70 -3.71 -3.50
C MET A 343 10.60 -3.62 -4.72
N CYS A 344 10.03 -3.21 -5.86
CA CYS A 344 10.75 -3.25 -7.13
C CYS A 344 10.48 -2.04 -8.00
N LEU A 345 11.55 -1.38 -8.44
CA LEU A 345 11.53 -0.55 -9.64
C LEU A 345 12.09 -1.39 -10.79
N HIS A 346 11.29 -1.60 -11.84
CA HIS A 346 11.57 -2.58 -12.90
C HIS A 346 11.80 -1.94 -14.28
N GLY A 347 12.46 -0.83 -14.30
CA GLY A 347 12.88 -0.12 -15.50
C GLY A 347 11.76 0.59 -16.25
N HIS A 348 12.10 1.06 -17.46
CA HIS A 348 11.30 1.94 -18.30
C HIS A 348 10.71 3.13 -17.53
N TYR A 349 11.65 3.88 -16.88
CA TYR A 349 11.41 5.23 -16.39
C TYR A 349 10.30 5.40 -15.35
N ALA A 350 10.05 4.44 -14.46
CA ALA A 350 9.23 4.71 -13.28
C ALA A 350 9.88 5.82 -12.43
N PHE A 351 9.14 6.87 -12.05
CA PHE A 351 9.70 8.06 -11.41
C PHE A 351 8.81 8.62 -10.30
N ALA A 352 9.41 9.31 -9.35
CA ALA A 352 8.70 10.05 -8.30
C ALA A 352 7.68 9.22 -7.49
N ASN A 353 7.86 7.90 -7.37
CA ASN A 353 7.04 7.04 -6.53
C ASN A 353 7.57 7.04 -5.09
N LEU A 354 6.68 6.91 -4.12
CA LEU A 354 7.00 6.81 -2.70
C LEU A 354 6.78 5.37 -2.20
N TYR A 355 7.79 4.84 -1.54
CA TYR A 355 7.71 3.62 -0.73
C TYR A 355 7.98 4.02 0.72
N GLU A 356 6.96 4.05 1.57
CA GLU A 356 7.06 4.55 2.93
C GLU A 356 6.58 3.55 3.97
N GLY A 357 7.37 3.35 5.02
CA GLY A 357 6.95 2.59 6.20
C GLY A 357 6.69 1.10 5.95
N ASN A 358 7.12 0.56 4.80
CA ASN A 358 6.92 -0.84 4.49
C ASN A 358 7.90 -1.74 5.27
N ILE A 359 7.46 -2.94 5.63
CA ILE A 359 8.32 -4.01 6.12
C ILE A 359 8.38 -5.07 5.03
N ALA A 360 9.58 -5.28 4.48
CA ALA A 360 9.80 -6.17 3.35
C ALA A 360 11.12 -6.94 3.50
N GLN A 361 11.33 -7.95 2.69
CA GLN A 361 12.57 -8.73 2.73
C GLN A 361 13.63 -8.16 1.79
N ASN A 362 13.23 -7.70 0.60
CA ASN A 362 14.16 -7.21 -0.42
C ASN A 362 13.62 -5.97 -1.13
N LEU A 363 14.49 -4.97 -1.34
CA LEU A 363 14.25 -3.84 -2.22
C LEU A 363 15.24 -3.91 -3.38
N GLN A 364 14.73 -3.96 -4.62
CA GLN A 364 15.58 -3.98 -5.81
C GLN A 364 15.16 -2.91 -6.81
N ILE A 365 16.17 -2.21 -7.32
CA ILE A 365 16.04 -1.32 -8.47
C ILE A 365 16.83 -1.98 -9.58
N ASP A 366 16.15 -2.63 -10.51
CA ASP A 366 16.81 -3.34 -11.58
C ASP A 366 16.86 -2.50 -12.86
N GLN A 367 17.82 -2.82 -13.70
CA GLN A 367 18.08 -2.15 -14.97
C GLN A 367 17.80 -3.07 -16.17
N ALA A 368 17.08 -4.17 -15.94
CA ALA A 368 16.87 -5.19 -16.98
C ALA A 368 16.13 -4.61 -18.21
N TRP A 369 15.27 -3.63 -17.97
CA TRP A 369 14.48 -2.95 -18.98
C TRP A 369 14.84 -1.46 -19.13
N GLY A 370 16.10 -1.09 -18.89
CA GLY A 370 16.57 0.28 -18.85
C GLY A 370 16.42 0.91 -17.46
N PRO A 371 16.82 2.19 -17.29
CA PRO A 371 16.81 2.85 -16.00
C PRO A 371 15.40 3.25 -15.55
N SER A 372 15.22 3.37 -14.24
CA SER A 372 14.13 4.13 -13.65
C SER A 372 14.39 5.62 -13.74
N GLY A 373 13.34 6.43 -13.83
CA GLY A 373 13.41 7.88 -13.78
C GLY A 373 13.73 8.40 -12.36
N PRO A 374 13.85 9.72 -12.17
CA PRO A 374 14.32 10.32 -10.93
C PRO A 374 13.24 10.33 -9.82
N PHE A 375 13.71 10.68 -8.61
CA PHE A 375 12.90 11.06 -7.44
C PHE A 375 12.03 9.96 -6.84
N ASN A 376 12.21 8.67 -7.22
CA ASN A 376 11.61 7.61 -6.41
C ASN A 376 12.21 7.67 -5.02
N THR A 377 11.35 7.65 -4.02
CA THR A 377 11.71 7.88 -2.62
C THR A 377 11.40 6.64 -1.80
N PHE A 378 12.42 6.15 -1.11
CA PHE A 378 12.32 5.04 -0.17
C PHE A 378 12.50 5.61 1.22
N PHE A 379 11.38 5.74 1.97
CA PHE A 379 11.34 6.43 3.24
C PHE A 379 10.93 5.50 4.38
N ARG A 380 11.77 5.42 5.42
CA ARG A 380 11.50 4.65 6.64
C ARG A 380 11.03 3.21 6.41
N ASN A 381 11.54 2.53 5.38
CA ASN A 381 11.25 1.12 5.19
C ASN A 381 12.19 0.23 6.02
N LYS A 382 11.71 -0.93 6.44
CA LYS A 382 12.51 -1.98 7.06
C LYS A 382 12.73 -3.12 6.09
N ILE A 383 14.00 -3.43 5.80
CA ILE A 383 14.41 -4.47 4.85
C ILE A 383 15.14 -5.59 5.59
N GLU A 384 14.53 -6.78 5.63
CA GLU A 384 14.89 -7.82 6.59
C GLU A 384 15.79 -8.95 6.04
N LEU A 385 16.02 -9.05 4.70
CA LEU A 385 16.78 -10.14 4.14
C LEU A 385 18.00 -9.66 3.33
N TYR A 386 17.90 -9.55 2.00
CA TYR A 386 19.08 -9.19 1.19
C TYR A 386 19.43 -7.71 1.24
N GLY A 387 18.49 -6.83 1.53
CA GLY A 387 18.75 -5.42 1.69
C GLY A 387 18.27 -4.55 0.51
N ILE A 388 18.94 -3.43 0.27
CA ILE A 388 18.68 -2.48 -0.81
C ILE A 388 19.73 -2.69 -1.89
N ILE A 389 19.29 -3.04 -3.09
CA ILE A 389 20.17 -3.44 -4.19
C ILE A 389 19.77 -2.72 -5.47
N MET A 390 20.64 -1.87 -5.98
CA MET A 390 20.54 -1.33 -7.34
C MET A 390 21.49 -2.10 -8.25
N SER A 391 20.98 -2.65 -9.33
CA SER A 391 21.84 -3.22 -10.37
C SER A 391 22.46 -2.10 -11.20
N SER A 392 23.65 -2.34 -11.74
CA SER A 392 24.29 -1.42 -12.68
C SER A 392 23.84 -1.70 -14.11
N GLY A 393 23.75 -0.66 -14.94
CA GLY A 393 23.41 -0.73 -16.36
C GLY A 393 24.21 0.26 -17.19
N THR A 394 24.01 0.31 -18.50
CA THR A 394 24.68 1.26 -19.39
C THR A 394 24.26 2.70 -19.08
N VAL A 395 22.97 2.92 -18.83
CA VAL A 395 22.43 4.14 -18.24
C VAL A 395 21.91 3.78 -16.86
N GLN A 396 22.17 4.61 -15.87
CA GLN A 396 21.85 4.34 -14.48
C GLN A 396 20.52 4.98 -14.07
N SER A 397 19.89 4.41 -13.04
CA SER A 397 18.74 5.03 -12.35
C SER A 397 19.25 6.09 -11.37
N ASP A 398 19.60 7.26 -11.89
CA ASP A 398 20.13 8.38 -11.10
C ASP A 398 19.07 9.09 -10.24
N ARG A 399 19.48 9.91 -9.29
CA ARG A 399 18.63 10.80 -8.49
C ARG A 399 17.48 10.08 -7.75
N GLN A 400 17.77 8.95 -7.11
CA GLN A 400 16.85 8.26 -6.20
C GLN A 400 17.05 8.78 -4.77
N ASN A 401 16.02 8.71 -3.93
CA ASN A 401 16.06 9.16 -2.53
C ASN A 401 15.96 7.98 -1.58
N PHE A 402 16.93 7.84 -0.68
CA PHE A 402 16.96 6.80 0.37
C PHE A 402 17.05 7.47 1.73
N VAL A 403 15.95 7.47 2.49
CA VAL A 403 15.82 8.26 3.71
C VAL A 403 15.28 7.41 4.86
N GLY A 404 16.05 7.27 5.94
CA GLY A 404 15.63 6.62 7.16
C GLY A 404 15.31 5.12 7.05
N ASN A 405 15.81 4.43 6.03
CA ASN A 405 15.56 3.00 5.88
C ASN A 405 16.40 2.18 6.86
N ASP A 406 15.86 1.04 7.29
CA ASP A 406 16.55 0.07 8.15
C ASP A 406 16.84 -1.23 7.38
N VAL A 407 18.11 -1.45 7.04
CA VAL A 407 18.62 -2.71 6.48
C VAL A 407 19.12 -3.56 7.63
N SER A 408 18.24 -4.39 8.20
CA SER A 408 18.41 -4.96 9.54
C SER A 408 19.24 -6.26 9.58
N ASN A 409 19.40 -6.99 8.47
CA ASN A 409 20.04 -8.31 8.49
C ASN A 409 21.55 -8.23 8.66
N MET A 410 22.07 -8.92 9.68
CA MET A 410 23.49 -8.93 10.05
C MET A 410 24.27 -10.12 9.47
N SER A 411 23.61 -11.05 8.76
CA SER A 411 24.24 -12.26 8.22
C SER A 411 25.23 -11.93 7.11
N LEU A 412 26.18 -12.84 6.85
CA LEU A 412 27.33 -12.59 5.96
C LEU A 412 26.93 -12.21 4.52
N PHE A 413 25.87 -12.84 3.99
CA PHE A 413 25.42 -12.65 2.59
C PHE A 413 24.12 -11.82 2.47
N HIS A 414 23.68 -11.20 3.55
CA HIS A 414 22.46 -10.42 3.62
C HIS A 414 22.74 -8.99 4.08
N GLY A 415 21.70 -8.17 4.15
CA GLY A 415 21.82 -6.81 4.62
C GLY A 415 22.71 -5.94 3.73
N MET A 416 22.64 -6.15 2.42
CA MET A 416 23.38 -5.35 1.44
C MET A 416 22.77 -3.95 1.32
N TYR A 417 23.63 -2.98 1.06
CA TYR A 417 23.25 -1.63 0.67
C TYR A 417 24.15 -1.24 -0.49
N THR A 418 23.67 -1.54 -1.70
CA THR A 418 24.46 -1.36 -2.92
C THR A 418 23.69 -0.45 -3.87
N LEU A 419 24.19 0.75 -4.05
CA LEU A 419 23.65 1.74 -4.96
C LEU A 419 24.46 1.81 -6.24
N ALA A 420 23.80 2.06 -7.36
CA ALA A 420 24.40 2.29 -8.67
C ALA A 420 23.79 3.54 -9.29
N GLY A 421 24.62 4.35 -9.93
CA GLY A 421 24.22 5.66 -10.44
C GLY A 421 24.79 6.80 -9.60
N THR A 422 24.26 8.00 -9.78
CA THR A 422 24.78 9.23 -9.18
C THR A 422 23.65 10.14 -8.68
N ASN A 423 24.04 11.14 -7.89
CA ASN A 423 23.14 12.17 -7.38
C ASN A 423 21.95 11.63 -6.58
N HIS A 424 22.12 10.49 -5.91
CA HIS A 424 21.16 10.01 -4.94
C HIS A 424 21.16 10.93 -3.71
N PHE A 425 19.98 11.11 -3.14
CA PHE A 425 19.86 11.71 -1.82
C PHE A 425 19.81 10.59 -0.78
N GLU A 426 20.75 10.61 0.15
CA GLU A 426 20.85 9.63 1.22
C GLU A 426 20.87 10.33 2.57
N PHE A 427 19.99 9.92 3.48
CA PHE A 427 19.93 10.47 4.83
C PHE A 427 19.40 9.47 5.85
N GLY A 428 20.11 9.28 6.95
CA GLY A 428 19.62 8.56 8.12
C GLY A 428 19.37 7.07 7.94
N ASN A 429 19.91 6.42 6.88
CA ASN A 429 19.70 4.99 6.68
C ASN A 429 20.53 4.19 7.69
N ASN A 430 19.91 3.22 8.36
CA ASN A 430 20.62 2.25 9.18
C ASN A 430 21.02 1.04 8.34
N VAL A 431 22.29 0.88 8.08
CA VAL A 431 22.82 -0.28 7.36
C VAL A 431 23.56 -1.18 8.35
N ARG A 432 22.93 -2.26 8.76
CA ARG A 432 23.52 -3.25 9.67
C ARG A 432 24.05 -2.62 10.96
N GLY A 433 23.28 -1.70 11.55
CA GLY A 433 23.66 -0.99 12.78
C GLY A 433 24.54 0.25 12.58
N THR A 434 24.82 0.65 11.32
CA THR A 434 25.62 1.84 11.01
C THR A 434 24.80 2.85 10.23
N ILE A 435 24.74 4.08 10.72
CA ILE A 435 24.04 5.17 10.02
C ILE A 435 24.84 5.59 8.77
N THR A 436 24.17 5.58 7.65
CA THR A 436 24.72 5.89 6.32
C THR A 436 23.86 6.96 5.64
N PRO A 437 24.42 8.08 5.15
CA PRO A 437 25.80 8.54 5.39
C PRO A 437 26.08 8.87 6.86
N ASN A 438 27.34 8.82 7.25
CA ASN A 438 27.74 9.16 8.62
C ASN A 438 27.37 10.61 8.98
N GLY A 439 26.79 10.81 10.16
CA GLY A 439 26.39 12.13 10.66
C GLY A 439 24.96 12.56 10.28
N THR A 440 24.18 11.68 9.62
CA THR A 440 22.79 11.95 9.22
C THR A 440 21.74 11.28 10.15
N ASN A 441 22.03 11.22 11.44
CA ASN A 441 21.21 10.49 12.43
C ASN A 441 20.05 11.30 13.04
N ASN A 442 19.79 12.50 12.54
CA ASN A 442 18.71 13.37 13.04
C ASN A 442 17.69 13.60 11.89
N LEU A 443 16.82 12.63 11.67
CA LEU A 443 15.75 12.68 10.67
C LEU A 443 14.45 13.16 11.33
N PRO A 444 14.01 14.41 11.07
CA PRO A 444 12.79 14.96 11.66
C PRO A 444 11.52 14.45 11.01
N ASP A 445 11.58 14.13 9.72
CA ASP A 445 10.42 13.84 8.89
C ASP A 445 9.67 12.59 9.38
N THR A 446 8.35 12.68 9.47
CA THR A 446 7.48 11.61 9.97
C THR A 446 6.79 10.84 8.87
N SER A 447 6.26 11.54 7.87
CA SER A 447 5.64 10.99 6.66
C SER A 447 5.77 11.99 5.52
N TYR A 448 5.72 11.50 4.27
CA TYR A 448 5.68 12.31 3.05
C TYR A 448 4.31 12.26 2.34
N PHE A 449 3.34 11.51 2.87
CA PHE A 449 2.00 11.43 2.28
C PHE A 449 0.85 11.49 3.32
N LEU A 450 1.16 11.56 4.61
CA LEU A 450 0.19 11.64 5.69
C LEU A 450 0.39 12.91 6.51
N ASP A 451 -0.58 13.82 6.46
CA ASP A 451 -0.65 14.97 7.36
C ASP A 451 -1.06 14.57 8.78
N ASN A 452 -1.95 13.59 8.89
CA ASN A 452 -2.45 13.04 10.13
C ASN A 452 -2.63 11.53 10.01
N ILE A 453 -2.37 10.80 11.08
CA ILE A 453 -2.60 9.35 11.14
C ILE A 453 -4.11 9.11 11.08
N PRO A 454 -4.61 8.32 10.13
CA PRO A 454 -6.01 7.92 10.13
C PRO A 454 -6.34 7.13 11.40
N PRO A 455 -7.28 7.55 12.25
CA PRO A 455 -7.58 6.88 13.51
C PRO A 455 -8.00 5.41 13.37
N ALA A 456 -8.53 5.03 12.21
CA ALA A 456 -9.00 3.69 11.93
C ALA A 456 -7.87 2.66 11.65
N PHE A 457 -6.68 3.12 11.27
CA PHE A 457 -5.54 2.24 10.97
C PHE A 457 -4.75 1.84 12.21
N TRP A 458 -4.88 2.57 13.32
CA TRP A 458 -3.95 2.49 14.41
C TRP A 458 -4.69 2.34 15.74
N ASP A 459 -4.80 1.14 16.24
CA ASP A 459 -5.05 0.90 17.68
C ASP A 459 -3.88 1.39 18.57
N ILE A 460 -2.95 2.12 17.98
CA ILE A 460 -1.80 2.68 18.68
C ILE A 460 -2.07 4.16 18.93
N PRO A 461 -2.29 4.59 20.19
CA PRO A 461 -2.52 5.99 20.49
C PRO A 461 -1.33 6.86 20.06
N ALA A 462 -1.56 7.77 19.13
CA ALA A 462 -0.76 8.96 18.88
C ALA A 462 0.68 8.75 18.36
N ALA A 463 1.00 7.70 17.62
CA ALA A 463 2.32 7.59 16.99
C ALA A 463 2.23 7.04 15.58
N LEU A 464 2.92 7.68 14.64
CA LEU A 464 3.25 7.10 13.35
C LEU A 464 4.00 5.77 13.56
N PRO A 465 3.84 4.77 12.69
CA PRO A 465 4.60 3.55 12.82
C PRO A 465 6.07 3.86 12.81
N ALA A 466 6.76 3.37 13.80
CA ALA A 466 8.18 3.56 13.95
C ALA A 466 8.95 2.52 13.13
N VAL A 467 8.70 2.47 11.84
CA VAL A 467 9.48 1.67 10.90
C VAL A 467 10.63 2.52 10.39
N GLY A 468 11.79 1.94 10.20
CA GLY A 468 12.98 2.66 9.79
C GLY A 468 13.72 3.38 10.93
N ILE A 469 14.67 4.24 10.58
CA ILE A 469 15.55 4.92 11.52
C ILE A 469 15.57 6.44 11.23
N PRO A 470 15.72 7.31 12.25
CA PRO A 470 15.76 6.95 13.67
C PRO A 470 14.40 6.50 14.17
N ASN A 471 14.40 5.37 14.86
CA ASN A 471 13.19 4.84 15.47
C ASN A 471 12.98 5.52 16.83
N THR A 472 12.20 6.60 16.85
CA THR A 472 11.87 7.33 18.09
C THR A 472 10.74 6.68 18.88
N TYR A 473 10.08 5.68 18.31
CA TYR A 473 8.84 5.10 18.83
C TYR A 473 8.98 3.67 19.37
N ALA A 474 10.15 3.11 19.44
CA ALA A 474 10.46 1.82 20.07
C ALA A 474 9.71 0.58 19.51
N MET A 475 8.99 0.68 18.39
CA MET A 475 8.26 -0.44 17.80
C MET A 475 8.53 -0.52 16.29
N ASP A 476 9.18 -1.58 15.87
CA ASP A 476 9.53 -1.92 14.49
C ASP A 476 8.37 -2.65 13.79
N ILE A 477 7.19 -2.07 13.83
CA ILE A 477 5.96 -2.68 13.36
C ILE A 477 5.11 -1.69 12.57
N ASN A 478 4.38 -2.20 11.61
CA ASN A 478 3.29 -1.47 10.94
C ASN A 478 1.97 -2.28 11.07
N PRO A 479 0.80 -1.74 10.69
CA PRO A 479 -0.47 -2.42 10.87
C PRO A 479 -0.56 -3.77 10.15
N ALA A 480 -0.09 -3.84 8.92
CA ALA A 480 -0.08 -5.08 8.15
C ALA A 480 0.76 -6.17 8.82
N PHE A 481 1.92 -5.82 9.38
CA PHE A 481 2.75 -6.73 10.17
C PHE A 481 2.03 -7.21 11.44
N GLN A 482 1.39 -6.29 12.18
CA GLN A 482 0.61 -6.64 13.37
C GLN A 482 -0.51 -7.61 13.02
N ARG A 483 -1.28 -7.31 11.97
CA ARG A 483 -2.39 -8.14 11.50
C ARG A 483 -1.91 -9.54 11.10
N TYR A 484 -0.81 -9.64 10.36
CA TYR A 484 -0.22 -10.93 9.99
C TYR A 484 0.17 -11.78 11.20
N ASN A 485 0.77 -11.17 12.22
CA ASN A 485 1.27 -11.88 13.40
C ASN A 485 0.23 -12.07 14.51
N SER A 486 -0.93 -11.44 14.45
CA SER A 486 -1.99 -11.57 15.44
C SER A 486 -2.71 -12.93 15.43
N GLY A 487 -2.60 -13.67 14.31
CA GLY A 487 -3.35 -14.91 14.09
C GLY A 487 -4.86 -14.71 13.85
N GLY A 488 -5.29 -13.46 13.64
CA GLY A 488 -6.66 -13.11 13.26
C GLY A 488 -6.86 -13.06 11.74
N ALA A 489 -7.89 -12.33 11.30
CA ALA A 489 -8.17 -12.11 9.88
C ALA A 489 -7.01 -11.35 9.21
N LEU A 490 -6.62 -11.79 8.03
CA LEU A 490 -5.52 -11.18 7.27
C LEU A 490 -5.98 -10.00 6.40
N THR A 491 -7.28 -9.81 6.25
CA THR A 491 -7.90 -8.70 5.53
C THR A 491 -8.66 -7.79 6.48
N LEU A 492 -8.79 -6.51 6.12
CA LEU A 492 -9.61 -5.55 6.84
C LEU A 492 -10.95 -5.39 6.13
N CYS A 493 -11.92 -6.16 6.57
CA CYS A 493 -13.31 -6.06 6.14
C CYS A 493 -14.11 -5.34 7.23
N GLY A 494 -14.63 -4.16 6.92
CA GLY A 494 -15.35 -3.34 7.89
C GLY A 494 -14.54 -2.12 8.35
N PHE A 495 -14.33 -1.17 7.46
CA PHE A 495 -13.97 0.18 7.86
C PHE A 495 -15.16 0.80 8.61
N SER A 496 -14.90 1.47 9.73
CA SER A 496 -15.84 1.91 10.75
C SER A 496 -16.85 2.99 10.32
N HIS A 497 -17.38 2.90 9.09
CA HIS A 497 -18.50 3.73 8.67
C HIS A 497 -19.81 2.97 8.52
N ASP A 498 -19.85 1.67 8.81
CA ASP A 498 -21.08 0.87 8.72
C ASP A 498 -21.47 0.28 10.07
N THR A 499 -21.96 1.14 10.97
CA THR A 499 -22.63 0.71 12.20
C THR A 499 -24.07 0.27 11.98
N THR A 500 -24.57 0.18 10.74
CA THR A 500 -26.02 -0.03 10.48
C THR A 500 -26.40 -1.28 9.70
N ILE A 501 -25.46 -2.07 9.13
CA ILE A 501 -25.85 -3.24 8.30
C ILE A 501 -25.50 -4.60 8.93
N PHE A 502 -24.63 -4.68 9.91
CA PHE A 502 -24.32 -5.94 10.58
C PHE A 502 -24.96 -6.03 11.97
N THR A 503 -26.27 -6.24 12.01
CA THR A 503 -26.93 -6.81 13.21
C THR A 503 -26.69 -8.31 13.27
N HIS A 504 -25.43 -8.72 13.40
CA HIS A 504 -25.11 -9.94 14.12
C HIS A 504 -24.32 -9.50 15.35
N SER A 505 -24.98 -9.61 16.47
CA SER A 505 -24.51 -9.31 17.80
C SER A 505 -23.44 -10.30 18.25
N ASP A 506 -22.25 -10.21 17.69
CA ASP A 506 -21.04 -10.56 18.39
C ASP A 506 -20.16 -9.33 18.36
N SER A 507 -20.41 -8.45 19.35
CA SER A 507 -19.46 -7.44 19.73
C SER A 507 -18.18 -8.16 20.13
N TYR A 508 -17.19 -8.24 19.22
CA TYR A 508 -15.83 -8.51 19.62
C TYR A 508 -15.43 -7.36 20.54
N LYS A 509 -15.64 -7.55 21.82
CA LYS A 509 -14.96 -6.76 22.83
C LYS A 509 -13.48 -7.04 22.63
N ILE A 510 -12.76 -6.06 22.12
CA ILE A 510 -11.30 -6.11 22.04
C ILE A 510 -10.84 -6.30 23.48
N ASP A 511 -10.07 -7.36 23.74
CA ASP A 511 -9.52 -7.69 25.06
C ASP A 511 -8.54 -6.61 25.48
N THR A 512 -9.04 -5.43 25.85
CA THR A 512 -8.19 -4.31 26.25
C THR A 512 -8.07 -4.23 27.77
N PHE A 513 -6.92 -3.82 28.24
CA PHE A 513 -6.70 -3.38 29.61
C PHE A 513 -5.83 -2.12 29.59
N SER A 514 -6.00 -1.28 30.60
CA SER A 514 -5.25 -0.04 30.75
C SER A 514 -4.72 0.13 32.17
N ILE A 515 -3.60 0.86 32.31
CA ILE A 515 -3.04 1.26 33.61
C ILE A 515 -3.58 2.63 33.94
N ASN A 516 -4.40 2.73 34.97
CA ASN A 516 -4.97 3.99 35.46
C ASN A 516 -4.08 4.64 36.54
N GLY A 517 -3.40 3.81 37.37
CA GLY A 517 -2.52 4.26 38.42
C GLY A 517 -1.53 3.17 38.86
N TYR A 518 -0.49 3.57 39.56
CA TYR A 518 0.44 2.66 40.19
C TYR A 518 1.03 3.25 41.47
N SER A 519 1.45 2.37 42.38
CA SER A 519 2.29 2.70 43.52
C SER A 519 3.36 1.62 43.69
N LEU A 520 4.62 2.00 43.57
CA LEU A 520 5.76 1.11 43.77
C LEU A 520 6.51 1.54 45.04
N LYS A 521 6.50 0.68 46.08
CA LYS A 521 7.18 0.86 47.34
C LYS A 521 8.25 -0.20 47.50
N LYS A 522 9.12 -0.04 48.53
CA LYS A 522 10.24 -0.96 48.78
C LYS A 522 9.89 -2.46 48.69
N ASN A 523 8.70 -2.84 49.14
CA ASN A 523 8.32 -4.25 49.26
C ASN A 523 7.03 -4.61 48.50
N SER A 524 6.42 -3.66 47.79
CA SER A 524 5.13 -3.91 47.13
C SER A 524 4.91 -3.07 45.88
N LEU A 525 4.25 -3.67 44.89
CA LEU A 525 3.69 -3.00 43.71
C LEU A 525 2.17 -3.10 43.77
N VAL A 526 1.50 -1.96 43.61
CA VAL A 526 0.05 -1.88 43.45
C VAL A 526 -0.25 -1.26 42.11
N LEU A 527 -1.13 -1.88 41.33
CA LEU A 527 -1.58 -1.40 40.03
C LEU A 527 -3.10 -1.19 40.08
N GLU A 528 -3.52 -0.04 39.59
CA GLU A 528 -4.91 0.24 39.29
C GLU A 528 -5.11 0.08 37.77
N LEU A 529 -5.95 -0.88 37.38
CA LEU A 529 -6.15 -1.29 35.98
C LEU A 529 -7.63 -1.25 35.66
N THR A 530 -7.97 -0.99 34.41
CA THR A 530 -9.30 -1.29 33.88
C THR A 530 -9.16 -2.37 32.81
N SER A 531 -10.07 -3.34 32.81
CA SER A 531 -10.14 -4.42 31.82
C SER A 531 -11.53 -4.48 31.22
N ASP A 532 -11.61 -4.64 29.90
CA ASP A 532 -12.90 -4.70 29.20
C ASP A 532 -13.56 -6.07 29.27
N ILE A 533 -12.81 -7.08 29.67
CA ILE A 533 -13.27 -8.48 29.84
C ILE A 533 -12.58 -9.15 31.04
N ASN A 534 -13.10 -10.35 31.41
CA ASN A 534 -12.37 -11.24 32.32
C ASN A 534 -11.20 -11.89 31.57
N GLN A 535 -9.96 -11.67 32.02
CA GLN A 535 -8.78 -12.18 31.33
C GLN A 535 -7.62 -12.49 32.28
N ASP A 536 -6.70 -13.33 31.83
CA ASP A 536 -5.41 -13.54 32.49
C ASP A 536 -4.37 -12.55 31.93
N MET A 537 -3.56 -11.99 32.82
CA MET A 537 -2.52 -11.04 32.47
C MET A 537 -1.23 -11.41 33.19
N MET A 538 -0.10 -11.34 32.49
CA MET A 538 1.23 -11.44 33.07
C MET A 538 1.71 -10.06 33.51
N VAL A 539 2.28 -9.99 34.69
CA VAL A 539 2.91 -8.78 35.25
C VAL A 539 4.38 -9.05 35.49
N GLU A 540 5.22 -8.24 34.90
CA GLU A 540 6.67 -8.25 35.10
C GLU A 540 7.14 -6.88 35.55
N LEU A 541 8.17 -6.85 36.42
CA LEU A 541 8.85 -5.64 36.86
C LEU A 541 10.34 -5.82 36.67
N PHE A 542 10.99 -4.86 36.02
CA PHE A 542 12.43 -4.86 35.79
C PHE A 542 13.10 -3.61 36.36
N SER A 543 14.32 -3.76 36.84
CA SER A 543 15.22 -2.63 37.12
C SER A 543 15.75 -2.02 35.81
N VAL A 544 16.35 -0.84 35.89
CA VAL A 544 17.05 -0.19 34.76
C VAL A 544 18.22 -1.03 34.19
N SER A 545 18.77 -1.95 34.98
CA SER A 545 19.82 -2.88 34.53
C SER A 545 19.27 -4.15 33.88
N GLY A 546 17.94 -4.26 33.72
CA GLY A 546 17.28 -5.44 33.11
C GLY A 546 17.05 -6.60 34.07
N GLN A 547 17.32 -6.44 35.37
CA GLN A 547 17.05 -7.48 36.36
C GLN A 547 15.54 -7.61 36.58
N GLN A 548 14.99 -8.81 36.37
CA GLN A 548 13.59 -9.12 36.64
C GLN A 548 13.33 -9.26 38.14
N ILE A 549 12.36 -8.51 38.65
CA ILE A 549 11.97 -8.42 40.07
C ILE A 549 10.65 -9.13 40.31
N ILE A 550 9.70 -8.99 39.41
CA ILE A 550 8.40 -9.68 39.40
C ILE A 550 8.21 -10.42 38.08
N HIS A 551 7.62 -11.61 38.17
CA HIS A 551 7.05 -12.34 37.05
C HIS A 551 5.86 -13.13 37.60
N GLN A 552 4.64 -12.59 37.45
CA GLN A 552 3.46 -13.19 38.07
C GLN A 552 2.22 -13.04 37.17
N GLN A 553 1.46 -14.11 37.04
CA GLN A 553 0.16 -14.09 36.38
C GLN A 553 -0.93 -13.58 37.33
N ARG A 554 -1.84 -12.76 36.80
CA ARG A 554 -2.99 -12.21 37.52
C ARG A 554 -4.24 -12.32 36.67
N LYS A 555 -5.39 -12.53 37.35
CA LYS A 555 -6.70 -12.51 36.71
C LYS A 555 -7.32 -11.14 36.88
N LEU A 556 -7.72 -10.54 35.78
CA LEU A 556 -8.52 -9.33 35.76
C LEU A 556 -9.98 -9.69 35.57
N LYS A 557 -10.85 -8.95 36.24
CA LYS A 557 -12.29 -8.95 35.98
C LYS A 557 -12.65 -7.82 35.03
N GLU A 558 -13.75 -7.95 34.33
CA GLU A 558 -14.31 -6.82 33.58
C GLU A 558 -14.55 -5.61 34.52
N GLY A 559 -14.12 -4.42 34.11
CA GLY A 559 -14.16 -3.19 34.88
C GLY A 559 -12.87 -2.86 35.66
N PRO A 560 -12.96 -2.02 36.68
CA PRO A 560 -11.81 -1.62 37.49
C PRO A 560 -11.23 -2.75 38.32
N ASN A 561 -9.91 -2.86 38.36
CA ASN A 561 -9.15 -3.85 39.13
C ASN A 561 -8.04 -3.15 39.94
N VAL A 562 -7.80 -3.65 41.13
CA VAL A 562 -6.62 -3.29 41.92
C VAL A 562 -5.80 -4.55 42.15
N VAL A 563 -4.60 -4.57 41.57
CA VAL A 563 -3.69 -5.72 41.64
C VAL A 563 -2.53 -5.40 42.57
N SER A 564 -2.46 -6.07 43.70
CA SER A 564 -1.37 -5.92 44.66
C SER A 564 -0.41 -7.09 44.64
N MET A 565 0.89 -6.83 44.64
CA MET A 565 1.96 -7.82 44.59
C MET A 565 3.05 -7.47 45.60
N ASN A 566 3.48 -8.46 46.38
CA ASN A 566 4.64 -8.32 47.26
C ASN A 566 5.91 -8.59 46.45
N LEU A 567 6.94 -7.82 46.66
CA LEU A 567 8.26 -8.03 46.07
C LEU A 567 9.02 -9.06 46.89
N ASN A 568 9.76 -9.94 46.20
CA ASN A 568 10.55 -10.99 46.83
C ASN A 568 11.79 -10.44 47.61
N SER A 569 12.17 -9.21 47.34
CA SER A 569 13.24 -8.48 47.99
C SER A 569 12.92 -6.99 48.04
N GLU A 570 13.49 -6.27 49.02
CA GLU A 570 13.40 -4.80 49.02
C GLU A 570 14.10 -4.20 47.81
N ILE A 571 13.44 -3.24 47.17
CA ILE A 571 14.00 -2.47 46.07
C ILE A 571 14.45 -1.09 46.54
N SER A 572 15.43 -0.50 45.88
CA SER A 572 15.90 0.86 46.15
C SER A 572 15.01 1.89 45.45
N SER A 573 15.01 3.14 45.98
CA SER A 573 14.40 4.25 45.24
C SER A 573 15.07 4.41 43.89
N GLY A 574 14.26 4.60 42.82
CA GLY A 574 14.79 4.68 41.46
C GLY A 574 13.74 4.43 40.41
N ILE A 575 14.22 4.20 39.18
CA ILE A 575 13.40 3.96 38.01
C ILE A 575 13.32 2.46 37.72
N TYR A 576 12.12 2.01 37.41
CA TYR A 576 11.77 0.64 37.05
C TYR A 576 10.88 0.61 35.80
N PHE A 577 10.81 -0.54 35.16
CA PHE A 577 9.92 -0.78 34.03
C PHE A 577 8.93 -1.87 34.39
N ILE A 578 7.65 -1.54 34.29
CA ILE A 578 6.59 -2.53 34.40
C ILE A 578 6.17 -2.97 33.00
N HIS A 579 6.01 -4.27 32.85
CA HIS A 579 5.59 -4.94 31.62
C HIS A 579 4.34 -5.76 31.92
N LEU A 580 3.23 -5.41 31.29
CA LEU A 580 1.96 -6.10 31.44
C LEU A 580 1.58 -6.68 30.08
N PHE A 581 1.29 -7.96 30.02
CA PHE A 581 0.90 -8.59 28.75
C PHE A 581 -0.03 -9.79 28.93
N ASN A 582 -0.83 -10.03 27.92
CA ASN A 582 -1.58 -11.25 27.70
C ASN A 582 -1.26 -11.79 26.30
N SER A 583 -2.05 -12.77 25.80
CA SER A 583 -1.88 -13.31 24.44
C SER A 583 -2.15 -12.31 23.30
N LYS A 584 -2.74 -11.14 23.62
CA LYS A 584 -3.25 -10.18 22.63
C LYS A 584 -2.71 -8.76 22.79
N LYS A 585 -2.25 -8.37 23.98
CA LYS A 585 -1.81 -7.00 24.28
C LYS A 585 -0.62 -6.96 25.22
N THR A 586 0.27 -6.02 24.97
CA THR A 586 1.43 -5.70 25.80
C THR A 586 1.42 -4.22 26.14
N ILE A 587 1.69 -3.87 27.40
CA ILE A 587 1.94 -2.50 27.87
C ILE A 587 3.26 -2.47 28.61
N THR A 588 4.17 -1.58 28.23
CA THR A 588 5.39 -1.28 28.99
C THR A 588 5.32 0.16 29.51
N LYS A 589 5.57 0.36 30.80
CA LYS A 589 5.53 1.68 31.42
C LYS A 589 6.73 1.88 32.33
N LYS A 590 7.38 3.04 32.21
CA LYS A 590 8.40 3.51 33.16
C LYS A 590 7.71 4.00 34.41
N ILE A 591 8.16 3.53 35.58
CA ILE A 591 7.61 3.89 36.90
C ILE A 591 8.73 4.24 37.88
N GLY A 592 8.42 5.05 38.88
CA GLY A 592 9.34 5.40 39.97
C GLY A 592 9.01 4.63 41.25
N ALA A 593 10.04 4.21 41.99
CA ALA A 593 9.92 3.76 43.40
C ALA A 593 10.34 4.88 44.33
N ASP A 594 9.50 5.17 45.31
CA ASP A 594 9.75 6.14 46.38
C ASP A 594 10.64 5.55 47.49
#